data_ada3bcb556288bcb9341c7ac92d3bed9
#
_entry.id   ada3bcb556288bcb9341c7ac92d3bed9
#
_cell.length_a   1.000
_cell.length_b   1.000
_cell.length_c   1.000
_cell.angle_alpha   90.00
_cell.angle_beta   90.00
_cell.angle_gamma   90.00
#
_symmetry.space_group_name_H-M   'P 1'
#
loop_
_entity.id
_entity.type
_entity.pdbx_description
1 polymer ?
#
loop_
_entity_poly.entity_id
_entity_poly.type
_entity_poly.pdbx_seq_one_letter_code
_entity_poly.pdbx_strand_id
1 'polypeptide(L)'
;MINITIHRGANQTEIATTKAKIIIDLGSNLPGNRIKELTVEQVTQITADADAIFYTHYPGDHIGLFHLVPNDIPQYIGKGALEVIKCKYDTLSKHIDTKEEQNTINHMRTYFANEPIQIKDIRITPYFCSHSAFDAYMFKIESEGKVILHTGDFRNHGYLGKGLDRILKYYIGQIDLLITEGTMLGRTQEKVLHEMDILSNTIKVLKRHKYVYALCSSTDLERLASFKEACKLTHRVFCCDHFLSSILDIFTKYTKSSIFNFSNKFLLNQYNEPKVREFLMKRGFLIPVRSSQIERIKKLINTYNDAPPYLIYSMWQGYHNGEKEHLNPQI
;
A
#
# COMPACT_ATOMS: atom_id res chain seq x y z
N MET A 1 25.91 23.26 2.02
CA MET A 1 24.81 23.60 1.06
C MET A 1 24.06 22.33 0.73
N ILE A 2 22.73 22.33 0.88
CA ILE A 2 21.88 21.17 0.56
C ILE A 2 21.52 21.23 -0.92
N ASN A 3 21.77 20.18 -1.65
CA ASN A 3 21.35 19.99 -3.05
C ASN A 3 20.19 18.99 -3.10
N ILE A 4 19.19 19.28 -3.92
CA ILE A 4 18.04 18.40 -4.12
C ILE A 4 17.93 18.14 -5.61
N THR A 5 17.95 16.86 -5.99
CA THR A 5 17.78 16.42 -7.37
C THR A 5 16.53 15.56 -7.45
N ILE A 6 15.61 15.91 -8.32
CA ILE A 6 14.43 15.11 -8.65
C ILE A 6 14.74 14.33 -9.91
N HIS A 7 14.99 13.03 -9.79
CA HIS A 7 15.31 12.17 -10.93
C HIS A 7 14.04 11.77 -11.68
N ARG A 8 12.94 11.50 -10.94
CA ARG A 8 11.72 10.93 -11.53
C ARG A 8 10.48 11.25 -10.70
N GLY A 9 10.10 12.52 -10.68
CA GLY A 9 9.03 13.00 -9.79
C GLY A 9 9.37 12.81 -8.32
N ALA A 10 8.37 12.84 -7.44
CA ALA A 10 8.58 12.64 -6.00
C ALA A 10 9.03 11.22 -5.64
N ASN A 11 8.94 10.27 -6.56
CA ASN A 11 9.24 8.85 -6.34
C ASN A 11 10.73 8.50 -6.52
N GLN A 12 11.58 9.50 -6.83
CA GLN A 12 13.04 9.36 -6.89
C GLN A 12 13.69 10.71 -6.57
N THR A 13 13.81 11.00 -5.29
CA THR A 13 14.39 12.26 -4.79
C THR A 13 15.75 12.02 -4.14
N GLU A 14 16.76 12.71 -4.61
CA GLU A 14 18.09 12.77 -3.99
C GLU A 14 18.20 14.02 -3.13
N ILE A 15 18.75 13.86 -1.93
CA ILE A 15 19.11 14.97 -1.03
C ILE A 15 20.58 14.78 -0.63
N ALA A 16 21.41 15.73 -1.02
CA ALA A 16 22.83 15.69 -0.78
C ALA A 16 23.33 16.94 -0.08
N THR A 17 24.26 16.74 0.86
CA THR A 17 25.10 17.78 1.47
C THR A 17 26.55 17.63 1.02
N THR A 18 27.48 18.36 1.60
CA THR A 18 28.92 18.14 1.39
C THR A 18 29.45 16.86 2.06
N LYS A 19 28.65 16.23 2.95
CA LYS A 19 29.07 15.08 3.77
C LYS A 19 28.22 13.83 3.57
N ALA A 20 26.96 13.99 3.17
CA ALA A 20 26.01 12.90 3.07
C ALA A 20 25.15 13.00 1.80
N LYS A 21 24.75 11.84 1.29
CA LYS A 21 23.80 11.70 0.19
C LYS A 21 22.77 10.64 0.56
N ILE A 22 21.49 11.00 0.55
CA ILE A 22 20.39 10.05 0.70
C ILE A 22 19.47 10.08 -0.52
N ILE A 23 18.81 8.96 -0.77
CA ILE A 23 17.77 8.85 -1.80
C ILE A 23 16.47 8.48 -1.13
N ILE A 24 15.38 9.11 -1.54
CA ILE A 24 14.03 8.79 -1.10
C ILE A 24 13.27 8.21 -2.27
N ASP A 25 12.81 6.99 -2.09
CA ASP A 25 12.15 6.14 -3.08
C ASP A 25 13.03 5.84 -4.31
N LEU A 26 12.82 4.69 -4.90
CA LEU A 26 13.45 4.23 -6.14
C LEU A 26 12.46 3.32 -6.88
N GLY A 27 11.44 3.94 -7.44
CA GLY A 27 10.30 3.27 -8.04
C GLY A 27 10.52 2.83 -9.48
N SER A 28 9.82 1.78 -9.87
CA SER A 28 9.63 1.39 -11.26
C SER A 28 8.55 2.24 -11.94
N ASN A 29 8.48 2.17 -13.26
CA ASN A 29 7.40 2.81 -13.99
C ASN A 29 6.03 2.23 -13.60
N LEU A 30 5.05 3.11 -13.50
CA LEU A 30 3.66 2.64 -13.51
C LEU A 30 3.39 1.96 -14.84
N PRO A 31 2.70 0.82 -14.81
CA PRO A 31 2.29 0.13 -16.01
C PRO A 31 1.49 1.05 -16.97
N GLY A 32 1.70 0.91 -18.29
CA GLY A 32 1.15 1.80 -19.31
C GLY A 32 1.92 3.13 -19.50
N ASN A 33 2.95 3.39 -18.68
CA ASN A 33 3.85 4.52 -18.93
C ASN A 33 4.74 4.24 -20.16
N ARG A 34 4.81 5.20 -21.08
CA ARG A 34 5.66 5.10 -22.30
C ARG A 34 7.15 5.36 -22.03
N ILE A 35 7.50 5.81 -20.83
CA ILE A 35 8.90 6.06 -20.44
C ILE A 35 9.59 4.70 -20.22
N LYS A 36 10.77 4.52 -20.84
CA LYS A 36 11.57 3.30 -20.64
C LYS A 36 11.98 3.14 -19.17
N GLU A 37 11.92 1.91 -18.65
CA GLU A 37 12.39 1.62 -17.30
C GLU A 37 13.91 1.86 -17.17
N LEU A 38 14.35 2.23 -15.97
CA LEU A 38 15.76 2.42 -15.67
C LEU A 38 16.52 1.09 -15.78
N THR A 39 17.70 1.14 -16.41
CA THR A 39 18.61 0.00 -16.45
C THR A 39 19.39 -0.12 -15.14
N VAL A 40 20.05 -1.28 -14.94
CA VAL A 40 20.94 -1.50 -13.78
C VAL A 40 22.02 -0.43 -13.71
N GLU A 41 22.63 -0.07 -14.85
CA GLU A 41 23.68 0.96 -14.92
C GLU A 41 23.15 2.33 -14.52
N GLN A 42 21.94 2.69 -14.93
CA GLN A 42 21.29 3.95 -14.55
C GLN A 42 20.95 3.98 -13.04
N VAL A 43 20.45 2.88 -12.49
CA VAL A 43 20.22 2.75 -11.05
C VAL A 43 21.52 2.88 -10.29
N THR A 44 22.59 2.18 -10.71
CA THR A 44 23.93 2.28 -10.12
C THR A 44 24.46 3.72 -10.17
N GLN A 45 24.22 4.44 -11.27
CA GLN A 45 24.62 5.84 -11.44
C GLN A 45 23.89 6.77 -10.47
N ILE A 46 22.55 6.64 -10.35
CA ILE A 46 21.72 7.43 -9.45
C ILE A 46 22.12 7.16 -7.99
N THR A 47 22.39 5.91 -7.66
CA THR A 47 22.73 5.50 -6.29
C THR A 47 24.22 5.61 -5.96
N ALA A 48 25.08 5.98 -6.93
CA ALA A 48 26.50 6.18 -6.70
C ALA A 48 26.75 7.14 -5.53
N ASP A 49 27.61 6.77 -4.60
CA ASP A 49 27.97 7.51 -3.38
C ASP A 49 26.80 7.78 -2.42
N ALA A 50 25.67 7.10 -2.58
CA ALA A 50 24.58 7.22 -1.63
C ALA A 50 24.93 6.53 -0.30
N ASP A 51 24.72 7.24 0.80
CA ASP A 51 24.93 6.72 2.16
C ASP A 51 23.75 5.88 2.65
N ALA A 52 22.56 6.12 2.09
CA ALA A 52 21.35 5.35 2.40
C ALA A 52 20.22 5.63 1.39
N ILE A 53 19.30 4.66 1.28
CA ILE A 53 18.03 4.82 0.57
C ILE A 53 16.89 4.62 1.56
N PHE A 54 15.88 5.48 1.52
CA PHE A 54 14.69 5.42 2.36
C PHE A 54 13.44 5.27 1.50
N TYR A 55 12.65 4.24 1.73
CA TYR A 55 11.39 4.01 1.03
C TYR A 55 10.23 4.53 1.87
N THR A 56 9.43 5.43 1.30
CA THR A 56 8.23 5.97 1.97
C THR A 56 7.19 4.87 2.20
N HIS A 57 7.04 3.96 1.25
CA HIS A 57 6.17 2.80 1.29
C HIS A 57 6.53 1.80 0.16
N TYR A 58 5.73 0.73 -0.05
CA TYR A 58 6.15 -0.44 -0.84
C TYR A 58 5.45 -0.67 -2.21
N PRO A 59 4.55 0.13 -2.78
CA PRO A 59 4.12 -0.03 -4.18
C PRO A 59 5.27 0.10 -5.16
N GLY A 60 5.14 -0.56 -6.32
CA GLY A 60 6.25 -0.67 -7.27
C GLY A 60 6.79 0.66 -7.78
N ASP A 61 5.94 1.66 -7.89
CA ASP A 61 6.33 3.03 -8.30
C ASP A 61 7.15 3.80 -7.24
N HIS A 62 7.30 3.26 -6.03
CA HIS A 62 8.16 3.79 -4.97
C HIS A 62 9.37 2.91 -4.67
N ILE A 63 9.22 1.59 -4.75
CA ILE A 63 10.29 0.66 -4.35
C ILE A 63 10.72 -0.30 -5.48
N GLY A 64 10.07 -0.31 -6.63
CA GLY A 64 10.18 -1.39 -7.61
C GLY A 64 11.58 -1.73 -8.11
N LEU A 65 12.55 -0.82 -7.97
CA LEU A 65 13.94 -1.02 -8.41
C LEU A 65 14.92 -1.38 -7.27
N PHE A 66 14.42 -1.65 -6.07
CA PHE A 66 15.22 -1.87 -4.86
C PHE A 66 16.26 -2.99 -5.00
N HIS A 67 15.95 -4.02 -5.79
CA HIS A 67 16.83 -5.18 -6.02
C HIS A 67 18.01 -4.88 -6.96
N LEU A 68 17.96 -3.75 -7.68
CA LEU A 68 19.03 -3.27 -8.55
C LEU A 68 20.06 -2.40 -7.82
N VAL A 69 19.77 -2.03 -6.56
CA VAL A 69 20.66 -1.21 -5.74
C VAL A 69 21.88 -2.02 -5.32
N PRO A 70 23.13 -1.48 -5.42
CA PRO A 70 24.32 -2.13 -4.90
C PRO A 70 24.17 -2.56 -3.42
N ASN A 71 24.67 -3.76 -3.09
CA ASN A 71 24.44 -4.38 -1.78
C ASN A 71 25.10 -3.66 -0.59
N ASP A 72 26.08 -2.81 -0.85
CA ASP A 72 26.80 -2.01 0.16
C ASP A 72 26.03 -0.78 0.59
N ILE A 73 25.00 -0.38 -0.15
CA ILE A 73 24.13 0.78 0.18
C ILE A 73 22.99 0.31 1.07
N PRO A 74 22.90 0.80 2.33
CA PRO A 74 21.82 0.43 3.24
C PRO A 74 20.48 0.98 2.78
N GLN A 75 19.48 0.11 2.72
CA GLN A 75 18.09 0.43 2.32
C GLN A 75 17.17 0.34 3.53
N TYR A 76 16.36 1.38 3.75
CA TYR A 76 15.47 1.51 4.90
C TYR A 76 14.01 1.56 4.49
N ILE A 77 13.16 0.84 5.22
CA ILE A 77 11.71 0.79 5.00
C ILE A 77 10.96 0.66 6.33
N GLY A 78 9.69 1.07 6.37
CA GLY A 78 8.83 0.85 7.53
C GLY A 78 8.77 -0.63 7.95
N LYS A 79 8.74 -0.90 9.25
CA LYS A 79 8.77 -2.28 9.77
C LYS A 79 7.58 -3.11 9.30
N GLY A 80 6.38 -2.54 9.30
CA GLY A 80 5.17 -3.20 8.81
C GLY A 80 5.20 -3.39 7.28
N ALA A 81 5.68 -2.38 6.56
CA ALA A 81 5.87 -2.43 5.12
C ALA A 81 6.82 -3.54 4.70
N LEU A 82 7.94 -3.73 5.44
CA LEU A 82 8.88 -4.84 5.21
C LEU A 82 8.19 -6.20 5.32
N GLU A 83 7.35 -6.41 6.32
CA GLU A 83 6.60 -7.68 6.47
C GLU A 83 5.62 -7.91 5.32
N VAL A 84 4.98 -6.85 4.82
CA VAL A 84 4.09 -6.94 3.65
C VAL A 84 4.85 -7.34 2.40
N ILE A 85 6.03 -6.73 2.12
CA ILE A 85 6.83 -7.13 0.95
C ILE A 85 7.38 -8.55 1.09
N LYS A 86 7.83 -8.97 2.25
CA LYS A 86 8.22 -10.38 2.51
C LYS A 86 7.07 -11.33 2.14
N CYS A 87 5.89 -11.11 2.68
CA CYS A 87 4.72 -11.92 2.38
C CYS A 87 4.38 -11.93 0.88
N LYS A 88 4.51 -10.79 0.19
CA LYS A 88 4.30 -10.66 -1.25
C LYS A 88 5.30 -11.52 -2.03
N TYR A 89 6.60 -11.36 -1.77
CA TYR A 89 7.65 -12.07 -2.51
C TYR A 89 7.72 -13.55 -2.16
N ASP A 90 7.40 -13.97 -0.94
CA ASP A 90 7.20 -15.38 -0.57
C ASP A 90 6.02 -16.02 -1.34
N THR A 91 5.01 -15.23 -1.65
CA THR A 91 3.88 -15.71 -2.48
C THR A 91 4.28 -15.79 -3.95
N LEU A 92 4.99 -14.79 -4.47
CA LEU A 92 5.42 -14.71 -5.86
C LEU A 92 6.47 -15.79 -6.19
N SER A 93 7.37 -16.12 -5.26
CA SER A 93 8.43 -17.13 -5.45
C SER A 93 7.90 -18.53 -5.77
N LYS A 94 6.62 -18.80 -5.51
CA LYS A 94 5.96 -20.04 -5.91
C LYS A 94 5.66 -20.11 -7.41
N HIS A 95 5.79 -19.00 -8.13
CA HIS A 95 5.39 -18.88 -9.54
C HIS A 95 6.50 -18.31 -10.43
N ILE A 96 7.39 -17.49 -9.89
CA ILE A 96 8.48 -16.82 -10.60
C ILE A 96 9.76 -16.84 -9.76
N ASP A 97 10.92 -16.71 -10.38
CA ASP A 97 12.18 -16.53 -9.63
C ASP A 97 12.23 -15.11 -9.03
N THR A 98 12.46 -15.03 -7.73
CA THR A 98 12.49 -13.80 -6.93
C THR A 98 13.69 -13.80 -5.97
N LYS A 99 14.75 -14.50 -6.29
CA LYS A 99 15.90 -14.69 -5.38
C LYS A 99 16.62 -13.38 -5.10
N GLU A 100 16.80 -12.54 -6.10
CA GLU A 100 17.49 -11.25 -5.95
C GLU A 100 16.68 -10.32 -5.05
N GLU A 101 15.37 -10.22 -5.29
CA GLU A 101 14.48 -9.42 -4.46
C GLU A 101 14.44 -9.94 -3.02
N GLN A 102 14.28 -11.25 -2.81
CA GLN A 102 14.26 -11.83 -1.48
C GLN A 102 15.59 -11.64 -0.75
N ASN A 103 16.73 -11.74 -1.46
CA ASN A 103 18.04 -11.45 -0.88
C ASN A 103 18.11 -9.99 -0.40
N THR A 104 17.74 -9.04 -1.24
CA THR A 104 17.76 -7.62 -0.88
C THR A 104 16.81 -7.33 0.29
N ILE A 105 15.57 -7.86 0.25
CA ILE A 105 14.57 -7.72 1.32
C ILE A 105 15.11 -8.21 2.68
N ASN A 106 15.89 -9.28 2.70
CA ASN A 106 16.46 -9.82 3.94
C ASN A 106 17.55 -8.93 4.55
N HIS A 107 18.17 -8.07 3.76
CA HIS A 107 19.19 -7.12 4.21
C HIS A 107 18.65 -5.71 4.48
N MET A 108 17.38 -5.46 4.16
CA MET A 108 16.74 -4.16 4.45
C MET A 108 16.72 -3.87 5.94
N ARG A 109 17.02 -2.63 6.30
CA ARG A 109 16.87 -2.07 7.63
C ARG A 109 15.47 -1.51 7.82
N THR A 110 15.02 -1.42 9.07
CA THR A 110 13.69 -0.89 9.36
C THR A 110 13.76 0.38 10.17
N TYR A 111 12.77 1.24 9.96
CA TYR A 111 12.52 2.42 10.79
C TYR A 111 11.11 2.36 11.40
N PHE A 112 10.88 3.20 12.40
CA PHE A 112 9.60 3.36 13.10
C PHE A 112 9.17 4.82 13.11
N ALA A 113 7.87 5.06 13.23
CA ALA A 113 7.33 6.41 13.34
C ALA A 113 7.93 7.17 14.54
N ASN A 114 8.28 8.43 14.34
CA ASN A 114 8.85 9.35 15.33
C ASN A 114 10.25 8.96 15.86
N GLU A 115 10.92 7.96 15.29
CA GLU A 115 12.28 7.58 15.66
C GLU A 115 13.26 8.14 14.63
N PRO A 116 14.06 9.16 14.98
CA PRO A 116 14.98 9.77 14.04
C PRO A 116 16.16 8.85 13.72
N ILE A 117 16.60 8.89 12.47
CA ILE A 117 17.78 8.18 11.96
C ILE A 117 18.79 9.24 11.54
N GLN A 118 20.03 9.06 11.95
CA GLN A 118 21.13 9.94 11.60
C GLN A 118 22.00 9.31 10.50
N ILE A 119 22.11 9.99 9.36
CA ILE A 119 23.03 9.64 8.27
C ILE A 119 24.01 10.82 8.13
N LYS A 120 25.17 10.67 8.74
CA LYS A 120 26.19 11.73 8.83
C LYS A 120 25.59 13.06 9.36
N ASP A 121 25.44 14.08 8.53
CA ASP A 121 24.87 15.38 8.89
C ASP A 121 23.37 15.54 8.52
N ILE A 122 22.76 14.51 7.96
CA ILE A 122 21.33 14.47 7.66
C ILE A 122 20.59 13.68 8.75
N ARG A 123 19.56 14.28 9.35
CA ARG A 123 18.64 13.63 10.28
C ARG A 123 17.30 13.40 9.60
N ILE A 124 16.82 12.18 9.56
CA ILE A 124 15.55 11.80 8.96
C ILE A 124 14.62 11.30 10.06
N THR A 125 13.44 11.92 10.19
CA THR A 125 12.41 11.48 11.13
C THR A 125 11.16 11.03 10.35
N PRO A 126 10.81 9.73 10.38
CA PRO A 126 9.61 9.22 9.73
C PRO A 126 8.35 9.61 10.51
N TYR A 127 7.32 10.08 9.83
CA TYR A 127 6.00 10.30 10.40
C TYR A 127 4.96 9.51 9.63
N PHE A 128 4.18 8.71 10.33
CA PHE A 128 3.15 7.90 9.73
C PHE A 128 2.11 8.75 8.99
N CYS A 129 1.70 8.33 7.79
CA CYS A 129 0.61 8.95 7.05
C CYS A 129 -0.43 7.93 6.58
N SER A 130 -1.68 8.39 6.39
CA SER A 130 -2.72 7.57 5.77
C SER A 130 -2.46 7.47 4.27
N HIS A 131 -2.47 6.25 3.75
CA HIS A 131 -2.39 5.96 2.31
C HIS A 131 -3.08 4.63 1.99
N SER A 132 -3.26 4.29 0.71
CA SER A 132 -3.79 2.99 0.27
C SER A 132 -2.81 1.83 0.50
N ALA A 133 -1.55 2.11 0.77
CA ALA A 133 -0.56 1.14 1.20
C ALA A 133 -0.37 1.23 2.73
N PHE A 134 -0.38 0.07 3.40
CA PHE A 134 -0.14 -0.01 4.83
C PHE A 134 1.27 0.42 5.19
N ASP A 135 1.44 1.13 6.32
CA ASP A 135 2.74 1.54 6.88
C ASP A 135 3.49 2.51 5.96
N ALA A 136 2.78 3.54 5.47
CA ALA A 136 3.31 4.63 4.66
C ALA A 136 3.78 5.80 5.54
N TYR A 137 4.81 6.51 5.09
CA TYR A 137 5.47 7.55 5.88
C TYR A 137 5.81 8.81 5.07
N MET A 138 5.73 9.95 5.76
CA MET A 138 6.37 11.20 5.40
C MET A 138 7.72 11.28 6.11
N PHE A 139 8.69 11.95 5.50
CA PHE A 139 10.01 12.20 6.11
C PHE A 139 10.22 13.68 6.38
N LYS A 140 10.44 14.02 7.65
CA LYS A 140 11.04 15.29 8.04
C LYS A 140 12.56 15.13 7.99
N ILE A 141 13.22 15.93 7.18
CA ILE A 141 14.66 15.85 6.92
C ILE A 141 15.30 17.14 7.37
N GLU A 142 16.24 17.03 8.27
CA GLU A 142 16.89 18.16 8.91
C GLU A 142 18.41 18.09 8.65
N SER A 143 18.97 19.16 8.07
CA SER A 143 20.40 19.31 7.86
C SER A 143 20.77 20.77 7.64
N GLU A 144 21.97 21.19 8.02
CA GLU A 144 22.50 22.55 7.84
C GLU A 144 21.53 23.66 8.31
N GLY A 145 20.74 23.40 9.38
CA GLY A 145 19.75 24.34 9.90
C GLY A 145 18.49 24.50 9.03
N LYS A 146 18.29 23.64 8.03
CA LYS A 146 17.13 23.59 7.15
C LYS A 146 16.25 22.40 7.44
N VAL A 147 14.96 22.56 7.21
CA VAL A 147 13.94 21.53 7.39
C VAL A 147 13.21 21.29 6.06
N ILE A 148 13.29 20.07 5.56
CA ILE A 148 12.60 19.61 4.36
C ILE A 148 11.52 18.62 4.78
N LEU A 149 10.32 18.74 4.23
CA LEU A 149 9.28 17.73 4.32
C LEU A 149 9.14 17.03 2.97
N HIS A 150 9.38 15.72 2.94
CA HIS A 150 9.03 14.85 1.82
C HIS A 150 7.80 14.02 2.22
N THR A 151 6.67 14.22 1.52
CA THR A 151 5.40 13.61 1.95
C THR A 151 5.26 12.14 1.57
N GLY A 152 6.01 11.65 0.56
CA GLY A 152 5.58 10.45 -0.13
C GLY A 152 4.14 10.61 -0.63
N ASP A 153 3.44 9.51 -0.80
CA ASP A 153 2.02 9.50 -1.11
C ASP A 153 1.18 9.51 0.17
N PHE A 154 0.14 10.33 0.20
CA PHE A 154 -0.72 10.43 1.37
C PHE A 154 -2.18 10.73 1.00
N ARG A 155 -3.09 10.48 1.94
CA ARG A 155 -4.50 10.84 1.85
C ARG A 155 -5.04 11.31 3.21
N ASN A 156 -6.04 12.19 3.21
CA ASN A 156 -6.70 12.64 4.44
C ASN A 156 -8.12 12.08 4.61
N HIS A 157 -8.68 11.39 3.61
CA HIS A 157 -10.04 10.85 3.60
C HIS A 157 -10.16 9.45 4.23
N GLY A 158 -9.05 8.89 4.71
CA GLY A 158 -9.00 7.64 5.46
C GLY A 158 -9.32 7.82 6.95
N TYR A 159 -9.45 6.72 7.68
CA TYR A 159 -9.60 6.74 9.15
C TYR A 159 -8.41 7.38 9.85
N LEU A 160 -7.21 7.11 9.34
CA LEU A 160 -5.94 7.61 9.88
C LEU A 160 -5.63 9.03 9.40
N GLY A 161 -6.23 9.47 8.30
CA GLY A 161 -6.08 10.82 7.76
C GLY A 161 -6.48 11.93 8.74
N LYS A 162 -7.37 11.64 9.69
CA LYS A 162 -7.76 12.56 10.77
C LYS A 162 -6.59 13.03 11.63
N GLY A 163 -5.47 12.30 11.63
CA GLY A 163 -4.25 12.65 12.35
C GLY A 163 -3.33 13.61 11.61
N LEU A 164 -3.53 13.83 10.31
CA LEU A 164 -2.59 14.57 9.45
C LEU A 164 -2.33 15.99 9.95
N ASP A 165 -3.38 16.77 10.21
CA ASP A 165 -3.24 18.16 10.69
C ASP A 165 -2.44 18.24 11.99
N ARG A 166 -2.65 17.27 12.89
CA ARG A 166 -1.91 17.18 14.15
C ARG A 166 -0.44 16.86 13.90
N ILE A 167 -0.13 15.96 13.00
CA ILE A 167 1.25 15.60 12.63
C ILE A 167 1.94 16.83 12.03
N LEU A 168 1.32 17.49 11.06
CA LEU A 168 1.89 18.65 10.39
C LEU A 168 2.15 19.80 11.39
N LYS A 169 1.18 20.09 12.26
CA LYS A 169 1.26 21.25 13.17
C LYS A 169 2.21 21.02 14.35
N TYR A 170 2.17 19.86 15.01
CA TYR A 170 2.84 19.66 16.29
C TYR A 170 4.13 18.86 16.21
N TYR A 171 4.32 18.05 15.18
CA TYR A 171 5.50 17.20 15.05
C TYR A 171 6.44 17.65 13.93
N ILE A 172 5.90 18.06 12.79
CA ILE A 172 6.69 18.56 11.67
C ILE A 172 7.02 20.05 11.90
N GLY A 173 6.01 20.88 12.16
CA GLY A 173 6.16 22.31 12.42
C GLY A 173 6.54 23.10 11.16
N GLN A 174 7.38 24.13 11.33
CA GLN A 174 7.83 24.96 10.20
C GLN A 174 8.84 24.20 9.33
N ILE A 175 8.72 24.37 8.03
CA ILE A 175 9.60 23.79 7.02
C ILE A 175 10.13 24.87 6.09
N ASP A 176 11.35 24.65 5.57
CA ASP A 176 11.94 25.53 4.55
C ASP A 176 11.55 25.06 3.14
N LEU A 177 11.35 23.75 2.93
CA LEU A 177 10.99 23.18 1.64
C LEU A 177 9.99 22.02 1.79
N LEU A 178 9.01 21.99 0.87
CA LEU A 178 8.06 20.91 0.71
C LEU A 178 8.29 20.16 -0.61
N ILE A 179 8.48 18.84 -0.51
CA ILE A 179 8.44 17.92 -1.65
C ILE A 179 7.20 17.06 -1.47
N THR A 180 6.24 17.16 -2.40
CA THR A 180 4.94 16.51 -2.26
C THR A 180 4.46 15.92 -3.57
N GLU A 181 3.60 14.89 -3.47
CA GLU A 181 2.86 14.35 -4.61
C GLU A 181 1.89 15.38 -5.19
N GLY A 182 1.46 15.14 -6.43
CA GLY A 182 0.49 15.98 -7.14
C GLY A 182 -0.62 15.19 -7.83
N THR A 183 -0.88 13.95 -7.42
CA THR A 183 -1.80 13.01 -8.09
C THR A 183 -3.20 13.59 -8.29
N MET A 184 -3.69 14.38 -7.34
CA MET A 184 -5.02 14.97 -7.39
C MET A 184 -5.08 16.35 -8.06
N LEU A 185 -3.96 16.98 -8.41
CA LEU A 185 -3.94 18.32 -9.00
C LEU A 185 -4.68 18.39 -10.35
N GLY A 186 -4.59 17.33 -11.15
CA GLY A 186 -5.30 17.22 -12.44
C GLY A 186 -6.71 16.61 -12.34
N ARG A 187 -7.18 16.25 -11.14
CA ARG A 187 -8.43 15.50 -10.91
C ARG A 187 -9.46 16.29 -10.10
N THR A 188 -9.58 17.58 -10.36
CA THR A 188 -10.41 18.52 -9.58
C THR A 188 -11.91 18.18 -9.56
N GLN A 189 -12.39 17.41 -10.54
CA GLN A 189 -13.81 16.99 -10.66
C GLN A 189 -14.08 15.62 -10.00
N GLU A 190 -13.06 14.89 -9.54
CA GLU A 190 -13.26 13.60 -8.90
C GLU A 190 -13.80 13.77 -7.48
N LYS A 191 -14.94 13.15 -7.20
CA LYS A 191 -15.48 13.10 -5.82
C LYS A 191 -14.72 12.05 -5.02
N VAL A 192 -13.93 12.50 -4.07
CA VAL A 192 -13.26 11.63 -3.12
C VAL A 192 -14.23 11.25 -2.00
N LEU A 193 -14.46 9.94 -1.81
CA LEU A 193 -15.27 9.41 -0.72
C LEU A 193 -14.40 9.14 0.51
N HIS A 194 -14.91 9.51 1.68
CA HIS A 194 -14.28 9.12 2.95
C HIS A 194 -14.55 7.64 3.24
N GLU A 195 -13.66 7.00 4.02
CA GLU A 195 -13.84 5.58 4.38
C GLU A 195 -15.15 5.33 5.17
N MET A 196 -15.69 6.33 5.87
CA MET A 196 -17.01 6.24 6.49
C MET A 196 -18.16 6.18 5.47
N ASP A 197 -18.00 6.83 4.30
CA ASP A 197 -18.98 6.73 3.21
C ASP A 197 -18.92 5.34 2.57
N ILE A 198 -17.70 4.81 2.39
CA ILE A 198 -17.49 3.44 1.90
C ILE A 198 -18.13 2.43 2.84
N LEU A 199 -17.91 2.55 4.14
CA LEU A 199 -18.56 1.72 5.16
C LEU A 199 -20.10 1.78 5.02
N SER A 200 -20.67 2.98 4.99
CA SER A 200 -22.12 3.19 4.88
C SER A 200 -22.70 2.59 3.60
N ASN A 201 -22.01 2.79 2.47
CA ASN A 201 -22.45 2.25 1.18
C ASN A 201 -22.33 0.72 1.15
N THR A 202 -21.26 0.16 1.71
CA THR A 202 -21.07 -1.29 1.81
C THR A 202 -22.17 -1.94 2.67
N ILE A 203 -22.58 -1.31 3.78
CA ILE A 203 -23.73 -1.77 4.60
C ILE A 203 -25.01 -1.83 3.76
N LYS A 204 -25.29 -0.80 2.94
CA LYS A 204 -26.48 -0.78 2.06
C LYS A 204 -26.44 -1.93 1.05
N VAL A 205 -25.27 -2.20 0.47
CA VAL A 205 -25.06 -3.33 -0.46
C VAL A 205 -25.29 -4.66 0.25
N LEU A 206 -24.65 -4.90 1.41
CA LEU A 206 -24.74 -6.16 2.15
C LEU A 206 -26.16 -6.46 2.70
N LYS A 207 -26.99 -5.42 2.90
CA LYS A 207 -28.41 -5.60 3.25
C LYS A 207 -29.24 -6.13 2.07
N ARG A 208 -28.85 -5.83 0.82
CA ARG A 208 -29.58 -6.19 -0.41
C ARG A 208 -29.03 -7.43 -1.09
N HIS A 209 -27.72 -7.68 -0.94
CA HIS A 209 -27.02 -8.76 -1.67
C HIS A 209 -26.39 -9.73 -0.67
N LYS A 210 -26.58 -11.02 -0.95
CA LYS A 210 -26.11 -12.10 -0.09
C LYS A 210 -24.64 -12.40 -0.29
N TYR A 211 -24.17 -12.36 -1.54
CA TYR A 211 -22.80 -12.66 -1.94
C TYR A 211 -22.17 -11.45 -2.61
N VAL A 212 -21.19 -10.87 -1.94
CA VAL A 212 -20.53 -9.66 -2.39
C VAL A 212 -19.05 -9.93 -2.61
N TYR A 213 -18.57 -9.60 -3.79
CA TYR A 213 -17.18 -9.65 -4.20
C TYR A 213 -16.68 -8.20 -4.28
N ALA A 214 -15.59 -7.87 -3.59
CA ALA A 214 -15.06 -6.51 -3.58
C ALA A 214 -13.70 -6.46 -4.26
N LEU A 215 -13.64 -5.93 -5.49
CA LEU A 215 -12.37 -5.72 -6.20
C LEU A 215 -11.66 -4.50 -5.61
N CYS A 216 -10.57 -4.76 -4.89
CA CYS A 216 -9.79 -3.74 -4.20
C CYS A 216 -8.33 -4.16 -4.02
N SER A 217 -7.47 -3.22 -3.61
CA SER A 217 -6.11 -3.55 -3.18
C SER A 217 -6.13 -4.44 -1.94
N SER A 218 -5.35 -5.52 -1.95
CA SER A 218 -5.19 -6.41 -0.79
C SER A 218 -4.37 -5.78 0.34
N THR A 219 -3.82 -4.61 0.13
CA THR A 219 -2.96 -3.92 1.08
C THR A 219 -3.52 -2.57 1.55
N ASP A 220 -4.73 -2.20 1.10
CA ASP A 220 -5.43 -1.02 1.61
C ASP A 220 -6.12 -1.35 2.94
N LEU A 221 -5.36 -1.18 4.03
CA LEU A 221 -5.79 -1.45 5.41
C LEU A 221 -7.15 -0.81 5.74
N GLU A 222 -7.32 0.46 5.39
CA GLU A 222 -8.50 1.23 5.78
C GLU A 222 -9.75 0.79 5.01
N ARG A 223 -9.60 0.48 3.72
CA ARG A 223 -10.66 -0.08 2.89
C ARG A 223 -11.10 -1.46 3.36
N LEU A 224 -10.14 -2.32 3.67
CA LEU A 224 -10.42 -3.67 4.21
C LEU A 224 -11.09 -3.59 5.59
N ALA A 225 -10.71 -2.61 6.42
CA ALA A 225 -11.38 -2.35 7.70
C ALA A 225 -12.83 -1.91 7.51
N SER A 226 -13.13 -1.04 6.53
CA SER A 226 -14.49 -0.64 6.17
C SER A 226 -15.34 -1.84 5.76
N PHE A 227 -14.80 -2.73 4.93
CA PHE A 227 -15.51 -3.95 4.51
C PHE A 227 -15.75 -4.93 5.66
N LYS A 228 -14.74 -5.16 6.51
CA LYS A 228 -14.87 -6.00 7.70
C LYS A 228 -15.94 -5.44 8.65
N GLU A 229 -15.91 -4.15 8.94
CA GLU A 229 -16.89 -3.55 9.86
C GLU A 229 -18.31 -3.57 9.28
N ALA A 230 -18.46 -3.37 7.95
CA ALA A 230 -19.75 -3.54 7.28
C ALA A 230 -20.30 -4.96 7.41
N CYS A 231 -19.44 -5.98 7.27
CA CYS A 231 -19.80 -7.37 7.49
C CYS A 231 -20.26 -7.63 8.91
N LYS A 232 -19.56 -7.10 9.91
CA LYS A 232 -19.90 -7.22 11.32
C LYS A 232 -21.28 -6.61 11.60
N LEU A 233 -21.52 -5.38 11.13
CA LEU A 233 -22.78 -4.65 11.34
C LEU A 233 -23.99 -5.25 10.60
N THR A 234 -23.74 -6.04 9.56
CA THR A 234 -24.79 -6.74 8.78
C THR A 234 -24.88 -8.23 9.06
N HIS A 235 -24.10 -8.74 10.01
CA HIS A 235 -23.99 -10.15 10.34
C HIS A 235 -23.58 -11.04 9.15
N ARG A 236 -22.87 -10.48 8.15
CA ARG A 236 -22.25 -11.19 7.04
C ARG A 236 -20.87 -11.70 7.42
N VAL A 237 -20.36 -12.69 6.68
CA VAL A 237 -19.02 -13.22 6.92
C VAL A 237 -17.99 -12.40 6.10
N PHE A 238 -16.95 -11.90 6.74
CA PHE A 238 -15.81 -11.32 6.05
C PHE A 238 -14.83 -12.41 5.67
N CYS A 239 -14.81 -12.80 4.40
CA CYS A 239 -13.98 -13.87 3.88
C CYS A 239 -12.66 -13.33 3.30
N CYS A 240 -11.62 -14.16 3.32
CA CYS A 240 -10.34 -13.88 2.68
C CYS A 240 -9.70 -15.15 2.10
N ASP A 241 -8.75 -14.98 1.18
CA ASP A 241 -7.85 -16.06 0.76
C ASP A 241 -6.60 -16.13 1.65
N HIS A 242 -5.70 -17.09 1.37
CA HIS A 242 -4.47 -17.26 2.15
C HIS A 242 -3.56 -16.03 2.12
N PHE A 243 -3.34 -15.44 0.94
CA PHE A 243 -2.50 -14.25 0.82
C PHE A 243 -3.07 -13.07 1.61
N LEU A 244 -4.36 -12.78 1.38
CA LEU A 244 -5.03 -11.71 2.13
C LEU A 244 -5.06 -11.99 3.63
N SER A 245 -5.27 -13.25 4.04
CA SER A 245 -5.21 -13.64 5.45
C SER A 245 -3.86 -13.28 6.09
N SER A 246 -2.75 -13.61 5.43
CA SER A 246 -1.40 -13.28 5.91
C SER A 246 -1.18 -11.77 6.00
N ILE A 247 -1.63 -11.00 5.01
CA ILE A 247 -1.58 -9.53 5.04
C ILE A 247 -2.40 -8.98 6.23
N LEU A 248 -3.60 -9.49 6.46
CA LEU A 248 -4.47 -9.05 7.56
C LEU A 248 -3.88 -9.40 8.94
N ASP A 249 -3.11 -10.48 9.06
CA ASP A 249 -2.38 -10.83 10.28
C ASP A 249 -1.25 -9.82 10.55
N ILE A 250 -0.53 -9.39 9.51
CA ILE A 250 0.46 -8.33 9.62
C ILE A 250 -0.21 -7.03 10.09
N PHE A 251 -1.34 -6.63 9.50
CA PHE A 251 -2.07 -5.44 9.91
C PHE A 251 -2.49 -5.51 11.38
N THR A 252 -3.04 -6.65 11.81
CA THR A 252 -3.45 -6.87 13.21
C THR A 252 -2.27 -6.78 14.18
N LYS A 253 -1.09 -7.28 13.78
CA LYS A 253 0.14 -7.25 14.59
C LYS A 253 0.66 -5.82 14.82
N TYR A 254 0.60 -4.96 13.79
CA TYR A 254 1.22 -3.63 13.82
C TYR A 254 0.26 -2.50 14.18
N THR A 255 -1.04 -2.76 14.28
CA THR A 255 -2.04 -1.75 14.62
C THR A 255 -2.64 -1.99 16.00
N LYS A 256 -2.86 -0.91 16.76
CA LYS A 256 -3.45 -0.99 18.12
C LYS A 256 -4.96 -0.74 18.11
N SER A 257 -5.51 -0.24 17.01
CA SER A 257 -6.94 0.11 16.94
C SER A 257 -7.80 -1.11 16.64
N SER A 258 -8.93 -1.26 17.37
CA SER A 258 -9.88 -2.35 17.19
C SER A 258 -10.48 -2.42 15.78
N ILE A 259 -10.59 -1.29 15.08
CA ILE A 259 -11.08 -1.26 13.70
C ILE A 259 -10.16 -2.03 12.75
N PHE A 260 -8.87 -2.08 13.05
CA PHE A 260 -7.84 -2.77 12.25
C PHE A 260 -7.49 -4.16 12.78
N ASN A 261 -8.24 -4.67 13.75
CA ASN A 261 -8.10 -6.05 14.22
C ASN A 261 -8.90 -7.00 13.32
N PHE A 262 -8.21 -7.86 12.59
CA PHE A 262 -8.79 -8.83 11.66
C PHE A 262 -8.77 -10.28 12.18
N SER A 263 -8.67 -10.49 13.48
CA SER A 263 -8.63 -11.84 14.08
C SER A 263 -9.88 -12.68 13.75
N ASN A 264 -11.03 -12.04 13.51
CA ASN A 264 -12.30 -12.69 13.18
C ASN A 264 -12.54 -12.86 11.66
N LYS A 265 -11.48 -12.74 10.83
CA LYS A 265 -11.59 -13.04 9.40
C LYS A 265 -11.87 -14.53 9.16
N PHE A 266 -12.57 -14.85 8.09
CA PHE A 266 -12.85 -16.23 7.69
C PHE A 266 -11.98 -16.62 6.49
N LEU A 267 -11.06 -17.56 6.71
CA LEU A 267 -10.19 -18.07 5.64
C LEU A 267 -10.99 -19.02 4.75
N LEU A 268 -11.29 -18.59 3.54
CA LEU A 268 -12.08 -19.36 2.58
C LEU A 268 -11.17 -20.16 1.62
N ASN A 269 -10.66 -21.29 2.10
CA ASN A 269 -9.83 -22.22 1.31
C ASN A 269 -10.58 -23.49 0.90
N GLN A 270 -11.53 -23.95 1.70
CA GLN A 270 -12.34 -25.15 1.47
C GLN A 270 -13.80 -24.81 1.16
N TYR A 271 -14.01 -23.95 0.15
CA TYR A 271 -15.34 -23.42 -0.18
C TYR A 271 -16.34 -24.49 -0.65
N ASN A 272 -15.88 -25.67 -1.06
CA ASN A 272 -16.70 -26.83 -1.47
C ASN A 272 -17.04 -27.79 -0.30
N GLU A 273 -16.43 -27.61 0.87
CA GLU A 273 -16.76 -28.42 2.04
C GLU A 273 -18.23 -28.20 2.45
N PRO A 274 -19.06 -29.25 2.62
CA PRO A 274 -20.50 -29.08 2.85
C PRO A 274 -20.86 -28.20 4.03
N LYS A 275 -20.16 -28.31 5.17
CA LYS A 275 -20.40 -27.50 6.36
C LYS A 275 -20.05 -26.02 6.13
N VAL A 276 -18.93 -25.73 5.43
CA VAL A 276 -18.52 -24.37 5.06
C VAL A 276 -19.54 -23.76 4.10
N ARG A 277 -19.93 -24.53 3.09
CA ARG A 277 -20.93 -24.10 2.11
C ARG A 277 -22.27 -23.76 2.80
N GLU A 278 -22.80 -24.65 3.61
CA GLU A 278 -24.05 -24.43 4.35
C GLU A 278 -23.97 -23.19 5.24
N PHE A 279 -22.87 -23.03 6.00
CA PHE A 279 -22.65 -21.87 6.85
C PHE A 279 -22.66 -20.57 6.05
N LEU A 280 -21.91 -20.50 4.94
CA LEU A 280 -21.84 -19.30 4.11
C LEU A 280 -23.13 -19.06 3.32
N MET A 281 -23.83 -20.10 2.90
CA MET A 281 -25.16 -19.96 2.29
C MET A 281 -26.18 -19.43 3.30
N LYS A 282 -26.12 -19.80 4.56
CA LYS A 282 -26.98 -19.25 5.61
C LYS A 282 -26.69 -17.80 5.93
N ARG A 283 -25.41 -17.43 6.03
CA ARG A 283 -24.97 -16.09 6.52
C ARG A 283 -24.78 -15.07 5.39
N GLY A 284 -24.38 -15.51 4.20
CA GLY A 284 -23.85 -14.66 3.15
C GLY A 284 -22.48 -14.08 3.51
N PHE A 285 -21.79 -13.51 2.53
CA PHE A 285 -20.41 -13.02 2.73
C PHE A 285 -20.07 -11.81 1.88
N LEU A 286 -18.99 -11.13 2.30
CA LEU A 286 -18.18 -10.28 1.45
C LEU A 286 -16.76 -10.85 1.39
N ILE A 287 -16.20 -10.94 0.20
CA ILE A 287 -14.82 -11.36 -0.04
C ILE A 287 -14.08 -10.30 -0.88
N PRO A 288 -12.98 -9.70 -0.38
CA PRO A 288 -12.07 -8.92 -1.21
C PRO A 288 -11.39 -9.81 -2.24
N VAL A 289 -11.35 -9.37 -3.49
CA VAL A 289 -10.81 -10.12 -4.62
C VAL A 289 -9.84 -9.26 -5.45
N ARG A 290 -9.00 -9.92 -6.23
CA ARG A 290 -8.05 -9.32 -7.18
C ARG A 290 -8.37 -9.75 -8.61
N SER A 291 -8.00 -8.92 -9.59
CA SER A 291 -8.17 -9.23 -11.02
C SER A 291 -7.53 -10.57 -11.44
N SER A 292 -6.39 -10.92 -10.83
CA SER A 292 -5.71 -12.20 -11.08
C SER A 292 -6.49 -13.45 -10.60
N GLN A 293 -7.61 -13.28 -9.89
CA GLN A 293 -8.38 -14.38 -9.30
C GLN A 293 -9.67 -14.74 -10.07
N ILE A 294 -9.79 -14.33 -11.33
CA ILE A 294 -11.03 -14.51 -12.12
C ILE A 294 -11.56 -15.95 -12.10
N GLU A 295 -10.71 -16.95 -12.26
CA GLU A 295 -11.13 -18.34 -12.25
C GLU A 295 -11.64 -18.82 -10.88
N ARG A 296 -11.04 -18.31 -9.81
CA ARG A 296 -11.53 -18.55 -8.45
C ARG A 296 -12.88 -17.89 -8.22
N ILE A 297 -13.04 -16.65 -8.67
CA ILE A 297 -14.31 -15.91 -8.57
C ILE A 297 -15.42 -16.67 -9.28
N LYS A 298 -15.21 -17.14 -10.51
CA LYS A 298 -16.17 -17.97 -11.27
C LYS A 298 -16.57 -19.22 -10.50
N LYS A 299 -15.60 -19.95 -9.91
CA LYS A 299 -15.86 -21.13 -9.08
C LYS A 299 -16.71 -20.80 -7.85
N LEU A 300 -16.42 -19.70 -7.16
CA LEU A 300 -17.19 -19.25 -6.00
C LEU A 300 -18.64 -18.88 -6.41
N ILE A 301 -18.83 -18.16 -7.51
CA ILE A 301 -20.16 -17.80 -8.03
C ILE A 301 -20.96 -19.07 -8.34
N ASN A 302 -20.35 -20.06 -8.99
CA ASN A 302 -21.02 -21.34 -9.28
C ASN A 302 -21.36 -22.15 -8.02
N THR A 303 -20.55 -22.05 -6.96
CA THR A 303 -20.78 -22.75 -5.70
C THR A 303 -21.89 -22.10 -4.89
N TYR A 304 -21.94 -20.76 -4.87
CA TYR A 304 -22.90 -19.96 -4.10
C TYR A 304 -23.91 -19.29 -5.06
N ASN A 305 -24.78 -20.11 -5.63
CA ASN A 305 -25.69 -19.74 -6.73
C ASN A 305 -27.18 -19.63 -6.34
N ASP A 306 -27.49 -19.71 -5.06
CA ASP A 306 -28.85 -19.54 -4.53
C ASP A 306 -29.27 -18.05 -4.40
N ALA A 307 -28.37 -17.13 -4.70
CA ALA A 307 -28.65 -15.71 -4.87
C ALA A 307 -27.67 -15.08 -5.88
N PRO A 308 -28.04 -14.02 -6.60
CA PRO A 308 -27.18 -13.40 -7.57
C PRO A 308 -25.95 -12.76 -6.88
N PRO A 309 -24.75 -12.88 -7.49
CA PRO A 309 -23.55 -12.23 -7.00
C PRO A 309 -23.61 -10.70 -7.22
N TYR A 310 -22.91 -9.96 -6.39
CA TYR A 310 -22.75 -8.52 -6.54
C TYR A 310 -21.28 -8.15 -6.48
N LEU A 311 -20.80 -7.30 -7.40
CA LEU A 311 -19.44 -6.80 -7.45
C LEU A 311 -19.37 -5.36 -6.93
N ILE A 312 -18.55 -5.10 -5.91
CA ILE A 312 -18.11 -3.77 -5.55
C ILE A 312 -16.79 -3.50 -6.28
N TYR A 313 -16.77 -2.53 -7.19
CA TYR A 313 -15.56 -2.00 -7.77
C TYR A 313 -15.01 -0.91 -6.85
N SER A 314 -13.88 -1.15 -6.22
CA SER A 314 -13.29 -0.29 -5.20
C SER A 314 -11.83 0.04 -5.53
N MET A 315 -11.61 0.46 -6.76
CA MET A 315 -10.34 0.93 -7.29
C MET A 315 -10.55 2.25 -8.05
N TRP A 316 -9.46 2.86 -8.49
CA TRP A 316 -9.57 4.07 -9.32
C TRP A 316 -10.26 3.75 -10.67
N GLN A 317 -11.20 4.61 -11.06
CA GLN A 317 -12.02 4.36 -12.27
C GLN A 317 -11.21 4.39 -13.56
N GLY A 318 -10.08 5.09 -13.61
CA GLY A 318 -9.19 5.10 -14.77
C GLY A 318 -8.66 3.71 -15.14
N TYR A 319 -8.60 2.76 -14.20
CA TYR A 319 -8.29 1.37 -14.54
C TYR A 319 -9.41 0.67 -15.31
N HIS A 320 -10.66 1.03 -15.08
CA HIS A 320 -11.82 0.47 -15.77
C HIS A 320 -11.98 1.06 -17.18
N ASN A 321 -11.67 2.33 -17.35
CA ASN A 321 -11.88 3.06 -18.59
C ASN A 321 -10.76 2.85 -19.62
N GLY A 322 -9.79 1.98 -19.36
CA GLY A 322 -8.67 1.72 -20.28
C GLY A 322 -7.61 2.82 -20.32
N GLU A 323 -7.67 3.80 -19.43
CA GLU A 323 -6.63 4.83 -19.32
C GLU A 323 -5.29 4.24 -18.85
N LYS A 324 -5.33 3.05 -18.23
CA LYS A 324 -4.17 2.21 -17.94
C LYS A 324 -4.55 0.75 -18.16
N GLU A 325 -3.79 0.02 -18.95
CA GLU A 325 -4.03 -1.37 -19.41
C GLU A 325 -3.95 -2.44 -18.30
N HIS A 326 -4.61 -2.27 -17.17
CA HIS A 326 -4.44 -3.17 -16.03
C HIS A 326 -5.63 -3.99 -15.62
N LEU A 327 -6.78 -3.76 -16.22
CA LEU A 327 -7.93 -4.60 -15.97
C LEU A 327 -8.23 -5.43 -17.19
N ASN A 328 -8.15 -6.74 -17.02
CA ASN A 328 -8.77 -7.65 -17.97
C ASN A 328 -10.26 -7.28 -18.06
N PRO A 329 -10.76 -6.79 -19.21
CA PRO A 329 -12.16 -6.37 -19.38
C PRO A 329 -13.18 -7.49 -19.20
N GLN A 330 -12.74 -8.70 -18.80
CA GLN A 330 -13.58 -9.88 -18.57
C GLN A 330 -14.05 -10.04 -17.10
N ILE A 331 -13.82 -9.03 -16.23
CA ILE A 331 -14.36 -9.06 -14.86
C ILE A 331 -15.67 -8.31 -14.79
#